data_caa407c09276a689b05abc5bc3a7577b
#
_entry.id   caa407c09276a689b05abc5bc3a7577b
#
_cell.length_a   1.000
_cell.length_b   1.000
_cell.length_c   1.000
_cell.angle_alpha   90.00
_cell.angle_beta   90.00
_cell.angle_gamma   90.00
#
_symmetry.space_group_name_H-M   'P 1'
#
loop_
_entity.id
_entity.type
_entity.pdbx_description
1 polymer ?
#
loop_
_entity_poly.entity_id
_entity_poly.type
_entity_poly.pdbx_seq_one_letter_code
_entity_poly.pdbx_strand_id
1 'polypeptide(L)'
;MSTRQLLPLIGALFALYIIWGSTYFAIAVGVASWPPLMMAGIRFLAAGVLLLGWLLATGHKLPARRPLLNAALIGVLLLAVGNGFVTLAEHQHVPSGIAAVMVATVPLFTLCFSRFFGIATRKLEWLGIAIGLAGIVMLNSGGNLNGNPWGALLILIGSLSWAFGSVYGSRIVLPTGMMAGAIEMLAAGIVLLAASWLSGETLTSVPSWSGIAALAYLAIFGSLIAINAYMFLIRNVTPAVATSYAYVNPVVAVLLGTGFGGESLSLIEWLALAVIIFAVVLVTLGKYLFPVRSEATPCKASK
;
A
#
# COMPACT_ATOMS: atom_id res chain seq x y z
N MET A 1 14.18 25.27 2.27
CA MET A 1 14.94 24.08 1.86
C MET A 1 15.83 24.45 0.69
N SER A 2 17.10 24.04 0.68
CA SER A 2 17.98 24.25 -0.47
C SER A 2 17.57 23.34 -1.64
N THR A 3 17.87 23.74 -2.88
CA THR A 3 17.60 22.93 -4.10
C THR A 3 18.20 21.52 -3.99
N ARG A 4 19.33 21.38 -3.30
CA ARG A 4 20.00 20.10 -3.02
C ARG A 4 19.19 19.16 -2.12
N GLN A 5 18.30 19.68 -1.28
CA GLN A 5 17.41 18.87 -0.41
C GLN A 5 16.08 18.57 -1.09
N LEU A 6 15.65 19.41 -2.03
CA LEU A 6 14.37 19.26 -2.71
C LEU A 6 14.41 18.15 -3.78
N LEU A 7 15.52 18.01 -4.50
CA LEU A 7 15.65 17.04 -5.59
C LEU A 7 15.47 15.58 -5.14
N PRO A 8 16.09 15.08 -4.05
CA PRO A 8 15.84 13.74 -3.54
C PRO A 8 14.38 13.50 -3.11
N LEU A 9 13.74 14.53 -2.54
CA LEU A 9 12.33 14.43 -2.11
C LEU A 9 11.40 14.30 -3.31
N ILE A 10 11.59 15.13 -4.33
CA ILE A 10 10.81 15.06 -5.58
C ILE A 10 11.05 13.71 -6.25
N GLY A 11 12.30 13.26 -6.34
CA GLY A 11 12.65 11.96 -6.91
C GLY A 11 11.99 10.79 -6.17
N ALA A 12 11.97 10.81 -4.84
CA ALA A 12 11.33 9.80 -4.03
C ALA A 12 9.79 9.80 -4.18
N LEU A 13 9.15 10.98 -4.21
CA LEU A 13 7.72 11.11 -4.47
C LEU A 13 7.36 10.59 -5.87
N PHE A 14 8.09 11.04 -6.89
CA PHE A 14 7.87 10.60 -8.26
C PHE A 14 8.05 9.08 -8.40
N ALA A 15 9.10 8.53 -7.80
CA ALA A 15 9.33 7.10 -7.77
C ALA A 15 8.14 6.35 -7.16
N LEU A 16 7.60 6.81 -6.01
CA LEU A 16 6.43 6.20 -5.39
C LEU A 16 5.19 6.28 -6.28
N TYR A 17 4.91 7.44 -6.86
CA TYR A 17 3.72 7.66 -7.68
C TYR A 17 3.71 6.75 -8.90
N ILE A 18 4.82 6.67 -9.62
CA ILE A 18 4.91 5.84 -10.83
C ILE A 18 5.08 4.37 -10.47
N ILE A 19 6.00 4.06 -9.58
CA ILE A 19 6.32 2.65 -9.29
C ILE A 19 5.15 1.97 -8.58
N TRP A 20 4.66 2.50 -7.46
CA TRP A 20 3.55 1.85 -6.76
C TRP A 20 2.24 1.93 -7.55
N GLY A 21 2.00 3.01 -8.29
CA GLY A 21 0.85 3.09 -9.18
C GLY A 21 0.86 2.03 -10.27
N SER A 22 2.04 1.71 -10.82
CA SER A 22 2.18 0.68 -11.85
C SER A 22 2.28 -0.75 -11.31
N THR A 23 2.47 -0.94 -9.99
CA THR A 23 2.55 -2.31 -9.41
C THR A 23 1.26 -3.10 -9.59
N TYR A 24 0.10 -2.47 -9.57
CA TYR A 24 -1.19 -3.14 -9.83
C TYR A 24 -1.21 -3.75 -11.22
N PHE A 25 -0.88 -2.97 -12.25
CA PHE A 25 -0.77 -3.48 -13.60
C PHE A 25 0.29 -4.59 -13.74
N ALA A 26 1.45 -4.43 -13.10
CA ALA A 26 2.49 -5.47 -13.10
C ALA A 26 2.04 -6.74 -12.37
N ILE A 27 1.24 -6.66 -11.31
CA ILE A 27 0.64 -7.82 -10.64
C ILE A 27 -0.32 -8.51 -11.60
N ALA A 28 -1.23 -7.79 -12.26
CA ALA A 28 -2.16 -8.36 -13.23
C ALA A 28 -1.44 -9.12 -14.35
N VAL A 29 -0.38 -8.55 -14.91
CA VAL A 29 0.47 -9.23 -15.92
C VAL A 29 1.14 -10.48 -15.34
N GLY A 30 1.61 -10.41 -14.11
CA GLY A 30 2.30 -11.51 -13.45
C GLY A 30 1.39 -12.69 -13.17
N VAL A 31 0.23 -12.47 -12.55
CA VAL A 31 -0.72 -13.52 -12.17
C VAL A 31 -1.38 -14.22 -13.36
N ALA A 32 -1.22 -13.69 -14.56
CA ALA A 32 -1.64 -14.37 -15.79
C ALA A 32 -0.82 -15.66 -16.07
N SER A 33 0.37 -15.80 -15.49
CA SER A 33 1.25 -16.97 -15.72
C SER A 33 1.92 -17.51 -14.45
N TRP A 34 1.76 -16.84 -13.32
CA TRP A 34 2.25 -17.28 -12.02
C TRP A 34 1.10 -17.61 -11.07
N PRO A 35 1.23 -18.63 -10.22
CA PRO A 35 0.36 -18.78 -9.06
C PRO A 35 0.49 -17.54 -8.15
N PRO A 36 -0.62 -16.95 -7.70
CA PRO A 36 -0.62 -15.62 -7.10
C PRO A 36 0.18 -15.51 -5.80
N LEU A 37 0.01 -16.45 -4.88
CA LEU A 37 0.74 -16.43 -3.60
C LEU A 37 2.22 -16.79 -3.81
N MET A 38 2.51 -17.71 -4.73
CA MET A 38 3.89 -18.06 -5.10
C MET A 38 4.62 -16.84 -5.66
N MET A 39 4.01 -16.13 -6.62
CA MET A 39 4.59 -14.92 -7.21
C MET A 39 4.87 -13.85 -6.15
N ALA A 40 3.89 -13.53 -5.33
CA ALA A 40 4.04 -12.53 -4.27
C ALA A 40 5.10 -12.97 -3.23
N GLY A 41 5.14 -14.25 -2.90
CA GLY A 41 6.11 -14.82 -1.97
C GLY A 41 7.55 -14.75 -2.50
N ILE A 42 7.79 -15.16 -3.75
CA ILE A 42 9.10 -15.06 -4.41
C ILE A 42 9.53 -13.58 -4.50
N ARG A 43 8.65 -12.68 -4.89
CA ARG A 43 8.90 -11.24 -4.96
C ARG A 43 9.46 -10.70 -3.66
N PHE A 44 8.75 -10.90 -2.55
CA PHE A 44 9.14 -10.35 -1.25
C PHE A 44 10.33 -11.08 -0.65
N LEU A 45 10.41 -12.41 -0.80
CA LEU A 45 11.55 -13.17 -0.31
C LEU A 45 12.84 -12.73 -1.02
N ALA A 46 12.84 -12.65 -2.34
CA ALA A 46 14.00 -12.22 -3.13
C ALA A 46 14.44 -10.80 -2.73
N ALA A 47 13.49 -9.85 -2.67
CA ALA A 47 13.77 -8.47 -2.28
C ALA A 47 14.32 -8.39 -0.84
N GLY A 48 13.72 -9.15 0.10
CA GLY A 48 14.16 -9.19 1.49
C GLY A 48 15.54 -9.79 1.66
N VAL A 49 15.84 -10.90 0.97
CA VAL A 49 17.16 -11.54 0.99
C VAL A 49 18.24 -10.62 0.42
N LEU A 50 17.98 -9.99 -0.72
CA LEU A 50 18.92 -9.06 -1.35
C LEU A 50 19.20 -7.85 -0.45
N LEU A 51 18.15 -7.26 0.14
CA LEU A 51 18.32 -6.10 1.01
C LEU A 51 19.00 -6.45 2.32
N LEU A 52 18.60 -7.55 2.97
CA LEU A 52 19.24 -7.98 4.21
C LEU A 52 20.70 -8.38 3.95
N GLY A 53 20.97 -9.14 2.90
CA GLY A 53 22.33 -9.52 2.50
C GLY A 53 23.23 -8.31 2.28
N TRP A 54 22.73 -7.29 1.56
CA TRP A 54 23.45 -6.04 1.38
C TRP A 54 23.72 -5.30 2.69
N LEU A 55 22.70 -5.21 3.57
CA LEU A 55 22.83 -4.56 4.88
C LEU A 55 23.89 -5.25 5.74
N LEU A 56 23.87 -6.59 5.80
CA LEU A 56 24.84 -7.35 6.58
C LEU A 56 26.27 -7.22 5.99
N ALA A 57 26.40 -7.25 4.65
CA ALA A 57 27.68 -7.05 3.97
C ALA A 57 28.25 -5.64 4.19
N THR A 58 27.41 -4.63 4.43
CA THR A 58 27.82 -3.26 4.75
C THR A 58 28.00 -3.01 6.25
N GLY A 59 28.02 -4.07 7.07
CA GLY A 59 28.33 -4.00 8.50
C GLY A 59 27.15 -3.71 9.44
N HIS A 60 25.91 -3.68 8.91
CA HIS A 60 24.74 -3.56 9.78
C HIS A 60 24.53 -4.84 10.58
N LYS A 61 24.18 -4.70 11.85
CA LYS A 61 23.90 -5.84 12.74
C LYS A 61 22.42 -6.18 12.73
N LEU A 62 22.10 -7.46 12.92
CA LEU A 62 20.73 -7.88 13.15
C LEU A 62 20.15 -7.20 14.39
N PRO A 63 18.90 -6.79 14.38
CA PRO A 63 18.27 -6.16 15.52
C PRO A 63 18.02 -7.17 16.65
N ALA A 64 17.77 -6.66 17.85
CA ALA A 64 17.34 -7.48 18.97
C ALA A 64 16.03 -8.23 18.64
N ARG A 65 15.76 -9.33 19.37
CA ARG A 65 14.63 -10.23 19.09
C ARG A 65 13.28 -9.50 19.05
N ARG A 66 13.02 -8.56 19.96
CA ARG A 66 11.73 -7.85 20.03
C ARG A 66 11.47 -6.96 18.80
N PRO A 67 12.36 -6.03 18.39
CA PRO A 67 12.18 -5.29 17.15
C PRO A 67 12.10 -6.18 15.90
N LEU A 68 12.85 -7.29 15.86
CA LEU A 68 12.81 -8.25 14.75
C LEU A 68 11.41 -8.88 14.61
N LEU A 69 10.85 -9.40 15.71
CA LEU A 69 9.51 -10.01 15.71
C LEU A 69 8.42 -8.98 15.40
N ASN A 70 8.58 -7.76 15.90
CA ASN A 70 7.67 -6.67 15.57
C ASN A 70 7.68 -6.35 14.06
N ALA A 71 8.87 -6.24 13.45
CA ALA A 71 8.98 -6.02 12.02
C ALA A 71 8.40 -7.20 11.22
N ALA A 72 8.66 -8.44 11.63
CA ALA A 72 8.06 -9.61 11.00
C ALA A 72 6.51 -9.56 11.03
N LEU A 73 5.92 -9.22 12.18
CA LEU A 73 4.47 -9.05 12.32
C LEU A 73 3.94 -7.96 11.38
N ILE A 74 4.60 -6.80 11.33
CA ILE A 74 4.20 -5.72 10.43
C ILE A 74 4.32 -6.16 8.97
N GLY A 75 5.38 -6.87 8.60
CA GLY A 75 5.54 -7.44 7.27
C GLY A 75 4.40 -8.39 6.88
N VAL A 76 3.96 -9.24 7.80
CA VAL A 76 2.79 -10.11 7.57
C VAL A 76 1.53 -9.29 7.36
N LEU A 77 1.27 -8.28 8.18
CA LEU A 77 0.06 -7.45 8.07
C LEU A 77 0.04 -6.62 6.78
N LEU A 78 1.14 -5.96 6.43
CA LEU A 78 1.20 -5.07 5.28
C LEU A 78 1.40 -5.83 3.97
N LEU A 79 2.38 -6.71 3.93
CA LEU A 79 2.85 -7.30 2.69
C LEU A 79 2.22 -8.66 2.42
N ALA A 80 2.13 -9.56 3.43
CA ALA A 80 1.53 -10.86 3.20
C ALA A 80 0.00 -10.76 3.07
N VAL A 81 -0.68 -10.16 4.03
CA VAL A 81 -2.14 -9.98 3.98
C VAL A 81 -2.50 -8.81 3.07
N GLY A 82 -1.93 -7.62 3.31
CA GLY A 82 -2.25 -6.41 2.56
C GLY A 82 -2.03 -6.57 1.05
N ASN A 83 -0.80 -6.83 0.64
CA ASN A 83 -0.46 -6.96 -0.79
C ASN A 83 -0.80 -8.34 -1.37
N GLY A 84 -0.64 -9.42 -0.59
CA GLY A 84 -0.98 -10.77 -1.03
C GLY A 84 -2.46 -10.92 -1.41
N PHE A 85 -3.38 -10.29 -0.68
CA PHE A 85 -4.80 -10.33 -0.99
C PHE A 85 -5.17 -9.49 -2.22
N VAL A 86 -4.46 -8.39 -2.48
CA VAL A 86 -4.56 -7.68 -3.76
C VAL A 86 -4.14 -8.60 -4.91
N THR A 87 -3.02 -9.31 -4.76
CA THR A 87 -2.53 -10.26 -5.77
C THR A 87 -3.53 -11.39 -6.02
N LEU A 88 -4.15 -11.93 -4.97
CA LEU A 88 -5.22 -12.93 -5.10
C LEU A 88 -6.46 -12.37 -5.82
N ALA A 89 -6.85 -11.14 -5.52
CA ALA A 89 -8.01 -10.51 -6.15
C ALA A 89 -7.79 -10.26 -7.65
N GLU A 90 -6.61 -9.78 -8.03
CA GLU A 90 -6.26 -9.58 -9.45
C GLU A 90 -6.18 -10.92 -10.20
N HIS A 91 -5.68 -11.99 -9.55
CA HIS A 91 -5.74 -13.34 -10.12
C HIS A 91 -7.19 -13.82 -10.35
N GLN A 92 -8.12 -13.36 -9.54
CA GLN A 92 -9.56 -13.59 -9.74
C GLN A 92 -10.21 -12.59 -10.71
N HIS A 93 -9.43 -11.99 -11.59
CA HIS A 93 -9.88 -11.07 -12.65
C HIS A 93 -10.49 -9.75 -12.15
N VAL A 94 -10.16 -9.29 -10.95
CA VAL A 94 -10.42 -7.89 -10.57
C VAL A 94 -9.48 -7.00 -11.38
N PRO A 95 -9.98 -6.03 -12.17
CA PRO A 95 -9.14 -5.14 -12.96
C PRO A 95 -8.15 -4.37 -12.08
N SER A 96 -6.93 -4.18 -12.55
CA SER A 96 -5.85 -3.54 -11.78
C SER A 96 -6.19 -2.09 -11.39
N GLY A 97 -6.88 -1.36 -12.26
CA GLY A 97 -7.39 -0.03 -11.97
C GLY A 97 -8.39 -0.04 -10.81
N ILE A 98 -9.33 -1.00 -10.80
CA ILE A 98 -10.33 -1.15 -9.73
C ILE A 98 -9.65 -1.55 -8.40
N ALA A 99 -8.71 -2.48 -8.45
CA ALA A 99 -7.93 -2.87 -7.27
C ALA A 99 -7.21 -1.67 -6.63
N ALA A 100 -6.56 -0.83 -7.44
CA ALA A 100 -5.89 0.38 -6.99
C ALA A 100 -6.87 1.40 -6.36
N VAL A 101 -8.06 1.58 -6.96
CA VAL A 101 -9.10 2.47 -6.41
C VAL A 101 -9.59 1.97 -5.06
N MET A 102 -9.81 0.68 -4.92
CA MET A 102 -10.23 0.09 -3.64
C MET A 102 -9.14 0.23 -2.57
N VAL A 103 -7.88 -0.01 -2.90
CA VAL A 103 -6.75 0.18 -1.97
C VAL A 103 -6.58 1.65 -1.58
N ALA A 104 -6.98 2.62 -2.42
CA ALA A 104 -6.98 4.04 -2.05
C ALA A 104 -7.89 4.37 -0.84
N THR A 105 -8.70 3.43 -0.38
CA THR A 105 -9.48 3.55 0.87
C THR A 105 -8.66 3.32 2.14
N VAL A 106 -7.42 2.84 2.05
CA VAL A 106 -6.52 2.63 3.20
C VAL A 106 -6.43 3.85 4.13
N PRO A 107 -6.30 5.11 3.67
CA PRO A 107 -6.31 6.27 4.56
C PRO A 107 -7.60 6.42 5.38
N LEU A 108 -8.75 6.00 4.85
CA LEU A 108 -10.03 6.02 5.56
C LEU A 108 -10.00 5.05 6.75
N PHE A 109 -9.56 3.80 6.51
CA PHE A 109 -9.39 2.80 7.57
C PHE A 109 -8.29 3.20 8.56
N THR A 110 -7.21 3.82 8.10
CA THR A 110 -6.15 4.34 8.96
C THR A 110 -6.68 5.37 9.95
N LEU A 111 -7.61 6.23 9.52
CA LEU A 111 -8.26 7.19 10.40
C LEU A 111 -9.12 6.49 11.46
N CYS A 112 -9.91 5.48 11.08
CA CYS A 112 -10.71 4.69 12.02
C CYS A 112 -9.82 4.03 13.08
N PHE A 113 -8.75 3.35 12.68
CA PHE A 113 -7.80 2.75 13.62
C PHE A 113 -7.08 3.80 14.48
N SER A 114 -6.69 4.94 13.90
CA SER A 114 -6.10 6.04 14.66
C SER A 114 -7.00 6.51 15.79
N ARG A 115 -8.32 6.63 15.51
CA ARG A 115 -9.33 7.00 16.52
C ARG A 115 -9.47 5.93 17.59
N PHE A 116 -9.49 4.65 17.19
CA PHE A 116 -9.53 3.53 18.14
C PHE A 116 -8.33 3.55 19.10
N PHE A 117 -7.17 3.92 18.62
CA PHE A 117 -5.96 4.08 19.44
C PHE A 117 -5.86 5.45 20.16
N GLY A 118 -6.94 6.21 20.26
CA GLY A 118 -7.02 7.45 21.04
C GLY A 118 -6.47 8.70 20.33
N ILE A 119 -6.17 8.65 19.04
CA ILE A 119 -5.79 9.84 18.27
C ILE A 119 -7.06 10.63 17.98
N ALA A 120 -7.06 11.93 18.32
CA ALA A 120 -8.19 12.80 18.03
C ALA A 120 -8.41 12.95 16.53
N THR A 121 -9.65 12.77 16.10
CA THR A 121 -10.10 12.91 14.72
C THR A 121 -11.07 14.07 14.58
N ARG A 122 -11.17 14.65 13.39
CA ARG A 122 -12.05 15.80 13.11
C ARG A 122 -13.35 15.37 12.44
N LYS A 123 -14.40 16.19 12.58
CA LYS A 123 -15.70 15.93 11.91
C LYS A 123 -15.55 15.83 10.38
N LEU A 124 -14.69 16.66 9.80
CA LEU A 124 -14.41 16.66 8.36
C LEU A 124 -13.82 15.33 7.87
N GLU A 125 -12.95 14.71 8.67
CA GLU A 125 -12.36 13.40 8.37
C GLU A 125 -13.43 12.31 8.33
N TRP A 126 -14.42 12.36 9.25
CA TRP A 126 -15.56 11.43 9.26
C TRP A 126 -16.49 11.65 8.05
N LEU A 127 -16.67 12.90 7.61
CA LEU A 127 -17.39 13.19 6.38
C LEU A 127 -16.69 12.57 5.18
N GLY A 128 -15.36 12.68 5.11
CA GLY A 128 -14.56 12.04 4.07
C GLY A 128 -14.72 10.51 4.08
N ILE A 129 -14.75 9.87 5.28
CA ILE A 129 -15.02 8.43 5.37
C ILE A 129 -16.40 8.09 4.78
N ALA A 130 -17.45 8.83 5.14
CA ALA A 130 -18.79 8.58 4.63
C ALA A 130 -18.87 8.70 3.10
N ILE A 131 -18.24 9.75 2.54
CA ILE A 131 -18.14 9.93 1.08
C ILE A 131 -17.34 8.79 0.43
N GLY A 132 -16.22 8.38 1.03
CA GLY A 132 -15.38 7.29 0.52
C GLY A 132 -16.12 5.95 0.50
N LEU A 133 -16.87 5.64 1.55
CA LEU A 133 -17.71 4.44 1.60
C LEU A 133 -18.82 4.48 0.53
N ALA A 134 -19.45 5.64 0.30
CA ALA A 134 -20.41 5.80 -0.80
C ALA A 134 -19.75 5.55 -2.16
N GLY A 135 -18.51 6.02 -2.35
CA GLY A 135 -17.72 5.75 -3.55
C GLY A 135 -17.43 4.26 -3.76
N ILE A 136 -17.14 3.49 -2.68
CA ILE A 136 -16.95 2.03 -2.75
C ILE A 136 -18.25 1.34 -3.18
N VAL A 137 -19.40 1.75 -2.64
CA VAL A 137 -20.70 1.21 -3.04
C VAL A 137 -20.99 1.50 -4.50
N MET A 138 -20.72 2.73 -4.97
CA MET A 138 -20.85 3.10 -6.38
C MET A 138 -19.93 2.25 -7.26
N LEU A 139 -18.67 2.05 -6.88
CA LEU A 139 -17.71 1.24 -7.61
C LEU A 139 -18.20 -0.21 -7.77
N ASN A 140 -18.76 -0.77 -6.72
CA ASN A 140 -19.33 -2.12 -6.74
C ASN A 140 -20.57 -2.23 -7.65
N SER A 141 -21.25 -1.13 -7.95
CA SER A 141 -22.41 -1.09 -8.85
C SER A 141 -22.02 -0.94 -10.32
N GLY A 142 -20.74 -0.71 -10.62
CA GLY A 142 -20.24 -0.40 -11.98
C GLY A 142 -20.13 -1.58 -12.93
N GLY A 143 -20.27 -2.81 -12.45
CA GLY A 143 -20.28 -4.03 -13.28
C GLY A 143 -19.02 -4.88 -13.16
N ASN A 144 -17.82 -4.31 -13.13
CA ASN A 144 -16.55 -5.06 -13.05
C ASN A 144 -16.36 -5.83 -11.72
N LEU A 145 -17.05 -5.44 -10.65
CA LEU A 145 -17.06 -6.16 -9.36
C LEU A 145 -18.31 -7.02 -9.14
N ASN A 146 -19.39 -6.80 -9.91
CA ASN A 146 -20.65 -7.55 -9.73
C ASN A 146 -20.49 -9.07 -9.92
N GLY A 147 -19.52 -9.51 -10.70
CA GLY A 147 -19.16 -10.91 -10.90
C GLY A 147 -18.17 -11.47 -9.90
N ASN A 148 -17.58 -10.62 -9.02
CA ASN A 148 -16.49 -11.04 -8.14
C ASN A 148 -16.53 -10.39 -6.74
N PRO A 149 -17.57 -10.68 -5.94
CA PRO A 149 -17.67 -10.14 -4.57
C PRO A 149 -16.54 -10.66 -3.67
N TRP A 150 -15.99 -11.85 -3.98
CA TRP A 150 -14.87 -12.42 -3.25
C TRP A 150 -13.58 -11.63 -3.47
N GLY A 151 -13.27 -11.25 -4.70
CA GLY A 151 -12.12 -10.38 -5.00
C GLY A 151 -12.22 -9.03 -4.31
N ALA A 152 -13.40 -8.41 -4.30
CA ALA A 152 -13.64 -7.17 -3.57
C ALA A 152 -13.41 -7.34 -2.05
N LEU A 153 -13.90 -8.44 -1.46
CA LEU A 153 -13.69 -8.75 -0.04
C LEU A 153 -12.20 -8.92 0.29
N LEU A 154 -11.44 -9.62 -0.56
CA LEU A 154 -9.99 -9.78 -0.39
C LEU A 154 -9.29 -8.43 -0.34
N ILE A 155 -9.58 -7.52 -1.27
CA ILE A 155 -8.97 -6.18 -1.28
C ILE A 155 -9.35 -5.38 -0.04
N LEU A 156 -10.60 -5.45 0.41
CA LEU A 156 -11.04 -4.76 1.64
C LEU A 156 -10.31 -5.29 2.88
N ILE A 157 -10.20 -6.61 3.04
CA ILE A 157 -9.44 -7.22 4.14
C ILE A 157 -7.96 -6.83 4.06
N GLY A 158 -7.37 -6.87 2.85
CA GLY A 158 -6.00 -6.41 2.61
C GLY A 158 -5.79 -4.95 3.02
N SER A 159 -6.72 -4.07 2.63
CA SER A 159 -6.70 -2.65 2.95
C SER A 159 -6.85 -2.39 4.46
N LEU A 160 -7.73 -3.12 5.13
CA LEU A 160 -7.89 -3.08 6.59
C LEU A 160 -6.62 -3.54 7.31
N SER A 161 -6.02 -4.65 6.86
CA SER A 161 -4.77 -5.18 7.42
C SER A 161 -3.62 -4.19 7.26
N TRP A 162 -3.49 -3.59 6.06
CA TRP A 162 -2.50 -2.55 5.80
C TRP A 162 -2.68 -1.35 6.72
N ALA A 163 -3.90 -0.83 6.83
CA ALA A 163 -4.21 0.32 7.67
C ALA A 163 -3.94 0.04 9.16
N PHE A 164 -4.37 -1.13 9.65
CA PHE A 164 -4.11 -1.55 11.03
C PHE A 164 -2.61 -1.70 11.29
N GLY A 165 -1.89 -2.43 10.42
CA GLY A 165 -0.45 -2.63 10.53
C GLY A 165 0.33 -1.32 10.51
N SER A 166 -0.08 -0.34 9.69
CA SER A 166 0.54 0.98 9.62
C SER A 166 0.37 1.76 10.94
N VAL A 167 -0.84 1.78 11.50
CA VAL A 167 -1.11 2.46 12.79
C VAL A 167 -0.43 1.73 13.95
N TYR A 168 -0.52 0.41 13.99
CA TYR A 168 0.11 -0.40 15.04
C TYR A 168 1.63 -0.32 14.99
N GLY A 169 2.22 -0.38 13.79
CA GLY A 169 3.66 -0.26 13.57
C GLY A 169 4.25 1.06 14.08
N SER A 170 3.48 2.16 14.01
CA SER A 170 3.91 3.45 14.57
C SER A 170 4.00 3.47 16.10
N ARG A 171 3.48 2.45 16.80
CA ARG A 171 3.41 2.37 18.27
C ARG A 171 4.34 1.35 18.89
N ILE A 172 4.97 0.53 18.08
CA ILE A 172 5.88 -0.51 18.54
C ILE A 172 7.32 -0.22 18.10
N VAL A 173 8.27 -0.80 18.82
CA VAL A 173 9.68 -0.61 18.47
C VAL A 173 10.02 -1.46 17.26
N LEU A 174 10.40 -0.79 16.17
CA LEU A 174 10.85 -1.38 14.91
C LEU A 174 12.35 -1.15 14.72
N PRO A 175 13.03 -1.99 13.92
CA PRO A 175 14.41 -1.73 13.52
C PRO A 175 14.55 -0.40 12.79
N THR A 176 15.69 0.23 12.91
CA THR A 176 15.93 1.51 12.24
C THR A 176 16.25 1.31 10.75
N GLY A 177 15.86 2.26 9.94
CA GLY A 177 16.24 2.32 8.53
C GLY A 177 15.64 1.21 7.66
N MET A 178 16.40 0.81 6.68
CA MET A 178 16.04 -0.23 5.71
C MET A 178 15.97 -1.63 6.32
N MET A 179 16.52 -1.83 7.52
CA MET A 179 16.47 -3.12 8.22
C MET A 179 15.04 -3.57 8.53
N ALA A 180 14.15 -2.63 8.89
CA ALA A 180 12.73 -2.95 9.08
C ALA A 180 12.11 -3.53 7.80
N GLY A 181 12.25 -2.82 6.67
CA GLY A 181 11.71 -3.28 5.38
C GLY A 181 12.31 -4.62 4.91
N ALA A 182 13.60 -4.86 5.16
CA ALA A 182 14.22 -6.15 4.84
C ALA A 182 13.56 -7.31 5.60
N ILE A 183 13.33 -7.14 6.92
CA ILE A 183 12.71 -8.15 7.77
C ILE A 183 11.22 -8.31 7.42
N GLU A 184 10.51 -7.20 7.17
CA GLU A 184 9.11 -7.20 6.73
C GLU A 184 8.92 -8.00 5.44
N MET A 185 9.77 -7.76 4.44
CA MET A 185 9.74 -8.49 3.17
C MET A 185 10.08 -9.96 3.34
N LEU A 186 11.08 -10.31 4.14
CA LEU A 186 11.42 -11.71 4.42
C LEU A 186 10.26 -12.45 5.09
N ALA A 187 9.69 -11.87 6.15
CA ALA A 187 8.57 -12.49 6.87
C ALA A 187 7.35 -12.68 5.95
N ALA A 188 7.02 -11.67 5.15
CA ALA A 188 5.94 -11.76 4.19
C ALA A 188 6.19 -12.81 3.12
N GLY A 189 7.41 -12.85 2.55
CA GLY A 189 7.80 -13.83 1.55
C GLY A 189 7.67 -15.26 2.07
N ILE A 190 8.16 -15.52 3.29
CA ILE A 190 8.05 -16.85 3.93
C ILE A 190 6.59 -17.22 4.15
N VAL A 191 5.76 -16.32 4.70
CA VAL A 191 4.35 -16.60 4.97
C VAL A 191 3.57 -16.84 3.68
N LEU A 192 3.81 -16.05 2.63
CA LEU A 192 3.14 -16.21 1.33
C LEU A 192 3.54 -17.50 0.63
N LEU A 193 4.83 -17.90 0.67
CA LEU A 193 5.25 -19.17 0.11
C LEU A 193 4.70 -20.35 0.91
N ALA A 194 4.64 -20.25 2.24
CA ALA A 194 3.99 -21.26 3.05
C ALA A 194 2.48 -21.36 2.73
N ALA A 195 1.80 -20.23 2.55
CA ALA A 195 0.39 -20.20 2.14
C ALA A 195 0.20 -20.77 0.73
N SER A 196 1.07 -20.45 -0.22
CA SER A 196 1.09 -21.04 -1.56
C SER A 196 1.20 -22.55 -1.52
N TRP A 197 2.14 -23.07 -0.74
CA TRP A 197 2.33 -24.52 -0.57
C TRP A 197 1.09 -25.18 0.08
N LEU A 198 0.55 -24.58 1.14
CA LEU A 198 -0.62 -25.11 1.86
C LEU A 198 -1.90 -25.06 1.02
N SER A 199 -2.03 -24.07 0.13
CA SER A 199 -3.17 -23.96 -0.80
C SER A 199 -3.04 -24.91 -2.01
N GLY A 200 -1.91 -25.62 -2.15
CA GLY A 200 -1.67 -26.51 -3.27
C GLY A 200 -1.33 -25.80 -4.58
N GLU A 201 -0.89 -24.54 -4.52
CA GLU A 201 -0.41 -23.85 -5.73
C GLU A 201 0.79 -24.58 -6.31
N THR A 202 0.74 -24.90 -7.60
CA THR A 202 1.82 -25.54 -8.35
C THR A 202 2.10 -24.76 -9.62
N LEU A 203 3.37 -24.69 -9.99
CA LEU A 203 3.77 -24.13 -11.27
C LEU A 203 3.57 -25.20 -12.36
N THR A 204 2.46 -25.15 -13.06
CA THR A 204 2.07 -26.15 -14.07
C THR A 204 2.80 -25.98 -15.40
N SER A 205 3.35 -24.80 -15.67
CA SER A 205 4.09 -24.47 -16.87
C SER A 205 5.16 -23.39 -16.58
N VAL A 206 6.14 -23.26 -17.44
CA VAL A 206 7.12 -22.16 -17.34
C VAL A 206 6.37 -20.85 -17.54
N PRO A 207 6.51 -19.89 -16.61
CA PRO A 207 5.85 -18.59 -16.75
C PRO A 207 6.29 -17.86 -18.03
N SER A 208 5.40 -17.06 -18.57
CA SER A 208 5.68 -16.24 -19.74
C SER A 208 6.79 -15.22 -19.46
N TRP A 209 7.50 -14.79 -20.51
CA TRP A 209 8.51 -13.74 -20.38
C TRP A 209 7.96 -12.45 -19.76
N SER A 210 6.71 -12.08 -20.09
CA SER A 210 6.02 -10.94 -19.45
C SER A 210 5.80 -11.17 -17.96
N GLY A 211 5.41 -12.39 -17.55
CA GLY A 211 5.26 -12.74 -16.15
C GLY A 211 6.57 -12.74 -15.36
N ILE A 212 7.67 -13.22 -15.98
CA ILE A 212 9.01 -13.15 -15.37
C ILE A 212 9.46 -11.69 -15.23
N ALA A 213 9.28 -10.89 -16.28
CA ALA A 213 9.61 -9.45 -16.26
C ALA A 213 8.77 -8.70 -15.21
N ALA A 214 7.48 -9.01 -15.10
CA ALA A 214 6.60 -8.45 -14.08
C ALA A 214 7.09 -8.79 -12.67
N LEU A 215 7.45 -10.05 -12.40
CA LEU A 215 8.00 -10.46 -11.10
C LEU A 215 9.31 -9.73 -10.78
N ALA A 216 10.23 -9.64 -11.74
CA ALA A 216 11.49 -8.90 -11.58
C ALA A 216 11.25 -7.40 -11.32
N TYR A 217 10.34 -6.79 -12.08
CA TYR A 217 9.92 -5.40 -11.88
C TYR A 217 9.34 -5.19 -10.47
N LEU A 218 8.44 -6.05 -10.05
CA LEU A 218 7.82 -5.99 -8.72
C LEU A 218 8.85 -6.17 -7.59
N ALA A 219 9.83 -7.07 -7.75
CA ALA A 219 10.87 -7.29 -6.76
C ALA A 219 11.83 -6.09 -6.65
N ILE A 220 12.32 -5.59 -7.78
CA ILE A 220 13.32 -4.52 -7.81
C ILE A 220 12.67 -3.16 -7.56
N PHE A 221 11.72 -2.77 -8.41
CA PHE A 221 11.12 -1.45 -8.35
C PHE A 221 10.04 -1.36 -7.27
N GLY A 222 9.06 -2.27 -7.31
CA GLY A 222 7.91 -2.27 -6.41
C GLY A 222 8.24 -2.57 -4.95
N SER A 223 9.35 -3.29 -4.68
CA SER A 223 9.77 -3.65 -3.33
C SER A 223 11.06 -2.92 -2.93
N LEU A 224 12.21 -3.20 -3.53
CA LEU A 224 13.47 -2.61 -3.09
C LEU A 224 13.48 -1.07 -3.21
N ILE A 225 13.14 -0.52 -4.37
CA ILE A 225 13.23 0.92 -4.61
C ILE A 225 12.10 1.67 -3.91
N ALA A 226 10.86 1.26 -4.13
CA ALA A 226 9.71 2.01 -3.63
C ALA A 226 9.58 1.99 -2.11
N ILE A 227 9.86 0.86 -1.44
CA ILE A 227 9.85 0.80 0.04
C ILE A 227 10.92 1.74 0.61
N ASN A 228 12.12 1.76 0.03
CA ASN A 228 13.18 2.65 0.49
C ASN A 228 12.85 4.13 0.23
N ALA A 229 12.24 4.46 -0.90
CA ALA A 229 11.74 5.81 -1.18
C ALA A 229 10.66 6.22 -0.17
N TYR A 230 9.75 5.32 0.16
CA TYR A 230 8.71 5.57 1.18
C TYR A 230 9.30 5.79 2.58
N MET A 231 10.24 4.95 2.99
CA MET A 231 10.92 5.11 4.28
C MET A 231 11.74 6.40 4.35
N PHE A 232 12.33 6.84 3.23
CA PHE A 232 12.98 8.13 3.13
C PHE A 232 11.98 9.28 3.29
N LEU A 233 10.82 9.23 2.62
CA LEU A 233 9.78 10.26 2.71
C LEU A 233 9.21 10.39 4.12
N ILE A 234 8.84 9.28 4.77
CA ILE A 234 8.30 9.30 6.15
C ILE A 234 9.21 10.08 7.11
N ARG A 235 10.52 10.05 6.90
CA ARG A 235 11.51 10.72 7.77
C ARG A 235 11.75 12.18 7.43
N ASN A 236 11.46 12.58 6.19
CA ASN A 236 11.89 13.88 5.67
C ASN A 236 10.75 14.82 5.33
N VAL A 237 9.50 14.33 5.25
CA VAL A 237 8.33 15.15 4.94
C VAL A 237 7.19 14.89 5.91
N THR A 238 6.15 15.74 5.84
CA THR A 238 4.94 15.51 6.66
C THR A 238 4.22 14.23 6.24
N PRO A 239 3.50 13.56 7.15
CA PRO A 239 2.72 12.37 6.83
C PRO A 239 1.77 12.55 5.63
N ALA A 240 1.17 13.73 5.49
CA ALA A 240 0.29 14.04 4.36
C ALA A 240 1.01 14.01 3.02
N VAL A 241 2.25 14.51 2.96
CA VAL A 241 3.08 14.45 1.75
C VAL A 241 3.56 13.03 1.51
N ALA A 242 3.99 12.31 2.57
CA ALA A 242 4.45 10.93 2.44
C ALA A 242 3.35 9.98 1.95
N THR A 243 2.08 10.22 2.30
CA THR A 243 0.93 9.38 1.90
C THR A 243 0.20 9.88 0.65
N SER A 244 0.68 10.95 0.00
CA SER A 244 0.04 11.52 -1.20
C SER A 244 0.01 10.57 -2.40
N TYR A 245 0.84 9.52 -2.40
CA TYR A 245 0.77 8.45 -3.41
C TYR A 245 -0.63 7.80 -3.48
N ALA A 246 -1.38 7.77 -2.37
CA ALA A 246 -2.71 7.21 -2.33
C ALA A 246 -3.72 7.90 -3.28
N TYR A 247 -3.43 9.14 -3.71
CA TYR A 247 -4.25 9.84 -4.71
C TYR A 247 -3.81 9.57 -6.14
N VAL A 248 -2.51 9.39 -6.34
CA VAL A 248 -1.90 9.29 -7.66
C VAL A 248 -1.91 7.86 -8.17
N ASN A 249 -1.67 6.89 -7.27
CA ASN A 249 -1.60 5.47 -7.64
C ASN A 249 -2.84 4.97 -8.40
N PRO A 250 -4.09 5.25 -7.97
CA PRO A 250 -5.27 4.84 -8.74
C PRO A 250 -5.29 5.42 -10.16
N VAL A 251 -4.86 6.68 -10.33
CA VAL A 251 -4.81 7.31 -11.65
C VAL A 251 -3.80 6.61 -12.54
N VAL A 252 -2.59 6.35 -12.03
CA VAL A 252 -1.54 5.63 -12.79
C VAL A 252 -1.99 4.21 -13.11
N ALA A 253 -2.58 3.48 -12.16
CA ALA A 253 -3.06 2.12 -12.37
C ALA A 253 -4.16 2.06 -13.43
N VAL A 254 -5.15 2.96 -13.36
CA VAL A 254 -6.23 3.05 -14.35
C VAL A 254 -5.70 3.39 -15.74
N LEU A 255 -4.79 4.35 -15.87
CA LEU A 255 -4.17 4.71 -17.15
C LEU A 255 -3.40 3.54 -17.76
N LEU A 256 -2.67 2.77 -16.96
CA LEU A 256 -1.94 1.60 -17.44
C LEU A 256 -2.88 0.43 -17.75
N GLY A 257 -3.86 0.15 -16.91
CA GLY A 257 -4.85 -0.92 -17.10
C GLY A 257 -5.68 -0.69 -18.36
N THR A 258 -6.18 0.53 -18.56
CA THR A 258 -6.98 0.88 -19.77
C THR A 258 -6.11 1.03 -21.02
N GLY A 259 -4.89 1.58 -20.91
CA GLY A 259 -4.03 1.84 -22.04
C GLY A 259 -3.30 0.61 -22.58
N PHE A 260 -2.87 -0.29 -21.70
CA PHE A 260 -2.04 -1.45 -22.03
C PHE A 260 -2.63 -2.79 -21.61
N GLY A 261 -3.55 -2.80 -20.63
CA GLY A 261 -4.17 -4.01 -20.07
C GLY A 261 -5.48 -4.42 -20.75
N GLY A 262 -6.02 -3.61 -21.65
CA GLY A 262 -7.33 -3.84 -22.27
C GLY A 262 -8.49 -3.74 -21.25
N GLU A 263 -8.27 -3.15 -20.07
CA GLU A 263 -9.31 -2.92 -19.09
C GLU A 263 -10.28 -1.83 -19.60
N SER A 264 -11.55 -1.98 -19.30
CA SER A 264 -12.57 -0.96 -19.57
C SER A 264 -13.28 -0.57 -18.29
N LEU A 265 -13.46 0.72 -18.08
CA LEU A 265 -14.21 1.27 -16.97
C LEU A 265 -15.52 1.87 -17.47
N SER A 266 -16.61 1.51 -16.81
CA SER A 266 -17.92 2.15 -17.01
C SER A 266 -17.91 3.58 -16.49
N LEU A 267 -18.88 4.39 -16.92
CA LEU A 267 -19.03 5.77 -16.41
C LEU A 267 -19.21 5.80 -14.89
N ILE A 268 -19.91 4.81 -14.32
CA ILE A 268 -20.15 4.71 -12.88
C ILE A 268 -18.81 4.49 -12.15
N GLU A 269 -17.92 3.66 -12.70
CA GLU A 269 -16.59 3.39 -12.11
C GLU A 269 -15.68 4.62 -12.19
N TRP A 270 -15.72 5.38 -13.27
CA TRP A 270 -15.03 6.68 -13.37
C TRP A 270 -15.53 7.69 -12.33
N LEU A 271 -16.85 7.77 -12.13
CA LEU A 271 -17.43 8.63 -11.10
C LEU A 271 -17.08 8.16 -9.70
N ALA A 272 -17.12 6.84 -9.45
CA ALA A 272 -16.70 6.25 -8.18
C ALA A 272 -15.23 6.54 -7.85
N LEU A 273 -14.34 6.42 -8.86
CA LEU A 273 -12.93 6.81 -8.75
C LEU A 273 -12.78 8.27 -8.29
N ALA A 274 -13.49 9.18 -8.95
CA ALA A 274 -13.45 10.61 -8.59
C ALA A 274 -13.94 10.85 -7.15
N VAL A 275 -15.03 10.20 -6.75
CA VAL A 275 -15.61 10.29 -5.39
C VAL A 275 -14.63 9.75 -4.34
N ILE A 276 -14.00 8.59 -4.59
CA ILE A 276 -13.04 7.98 -3.66
C ILE A 276 -11.80 8.87 -3.53
N ILE A 277 -11.23 9.35 -4.64
CA ILE A 277 -10.07 10.26 -4.61
C ILE A 277 -10.43 11.53 -3.83
N PHE A 278 -11.59 12.14 -4.10
CA PHE A 278 -12.05 13.32 -3.36
C PHE A 278 -12.15 13.04 -1.85
N ALA A 279 -12.73 11.91 -1.45
CA ALA A 279 -12.84 11.51 -0.06
C ALA A 279 -11.48 11.36 0.62
N VAL A 280 -10.53 10.70 -0.05
CA VAL A 280 -9.16 10.51 0.46
C VAL A 280 -8.43 11.85 0.58
N VAL A 281 -8.57 12.75 -0.39
CA VAL A 281 -8.05 14.12 -0.31
C VAL A 281 -8.64 14.86 0.87
N LEU A 282 -9.95 14.79 1.08
CA LEU A 282 -10.64 15.44 2.19
C LEU A 282 -10.14 14.94 3.55
N VAL A 283 -9.99 13.63 3.72
CA VAL A 283 -9.46 13.02 4.95
C VAL A 283 -8.01 13.43 5.21
N THR A 284 -7.16 13.35 4.20
CA THR A 284 -5.72 13.51 4.39
C THR A 284 -5.29 14.98 4.42
N LEU A 285 -5.86 15.82 3.56
CA LEU A 285 -5.51 17.24 3.44
C LEU A 285 -6.47 18.17 4.18
N GLY A 286 -7.64 17.69 4.59
CA GLY A 286 -8.66 18.50 5.27
C GLY A 286 -8.14 19.23 6.51
N LYS A 287 -7.20 18.63 7.24
CA LYS A 287 -6.53 19.26 8.40
C LYS A 287 -5.67 20.48 8.03
N TYR A 288 -5.16 20.54 6.80
CA TYR A 288 -4.36 21.66 6.30
C TYR A 288 -5.23 22.72 5.61
N LEU A 289 -6.28 22.26 4.90
CA LEU A 289 -7.21 23.16 4.21
C LEU A 289 -8.11 23.93 5.18
N PHE A 290 -8.45 23.31 6.32
CA PHE A 290 -9.31 23.88 7.35
C PHE A 290 -8.63 23.81 8.73
N PRO A 291 -7.61 24.65 8.98
CA PRO A 291 -6.95 24.68 10.28
C PRO A 291 -7.94 25.10 11.36
N VAL A 292 -8.11 24.25 12.38
CA VAL A 292 -8.86 24.65 13.58
C VAL A 292 -8.00 25.69 14.30
N ARG A 293 -8.53 26.91 14.49
CA ARG A 293 -7.93 27.85 15.42
C ARG A 293 -7.87 27.16 16.78
N SER A 294 -6.69 26.91 17.29
CA SER A 294 -6.47 26.54 18.67
C SER A 294 -7.02 27.69 19.52
N GLU A 295 -8.13 27.50 20.20
CA GLU A 295 -8.50 28.38 21.31
C GLU A 295 -7.35 28.25 22.31
N ALA A 296 -6.55 29.29 22.38
CA ALA A 296 -5.51 29.43 23.39
C ALA A 296 -6.23 29.38 24.74
N THR A 297 -6.03 28.29 25.48
CA THR A 297 -6.46 28.18 26.87
C THR A 297 -5.86 29.38 27.59
N PRO A 298 -6.65 30.33 28.15
CA PRO A 298 -6.10 31.44 28.85
C PRO A 298 -5.29 30.91 30.02
N CYS A 299 -4.00 31.25 30.02
CA CYS A 299 -3.10 30.99 31.13
C CYS A 299 -3.73 31.59 32.40
N LYS A 300 -4.24 30.68 33.29
CA LYS A 300 -4.66 31.12 34.63
C LYS A 300 -3.41 31.67 35.30
N ALA A 301 -3.32 33.00 35.35
CA ALA A 301 -2.40 33.70 36.22
C ALA A 301 -2.72 33.27 37.66
N SER A 302 -1.81 32.49 38.27
CA SER A 302 -1.84 32.23 39.69
C SER A 302 -1.57 33.54 40.45
N LYS A 303 -2.52 33.98 41.22
CA LYS A 303 -2.31 34.96 42.28
C LYS A 303 -1.61 34.33 43.44
#